data_59d881a329753fd2eef8e8f4df37bf6b
#
_entry.id   59d881a329753fd2eef8e8f4df37bf6b
#
_cell.length_a   1.000
_cell.length_b   1.000
_cell.length_c   1.000
_cell.angle_alpha   90.00
_cell.angle_beta   90.00
_cell.angle_gamma   90.00
#
_symmetry.space_group_name_H-M   'P 1'
#
loop_
_entity.id
_entity.type
_entity.pdbx_description
1 polymer ?
#
loop_
_entity_poly.entity_id
_entity_poly.type
_entity_poly.pdbx_seq_one_letter_code
_entity_poly.pdbx_strand_id
1 'polypeptide(L)'
;MNPPCSLTVSTPEDSDFTHVWELRNKDSDTLVISIAEVLHDSSHELGVDPGLVKDGVEAHLQVLLAEHPESFGTGWTLVQREYLTPIGPVDLLFRDDSGGYVAVEVKRRGEIDGVEQLTRYLTLMNADPLMAPVRGVFA
;
A
#
# COMPACT_ATOMS: atom_id res chain seq x y z
N MET A 1 2.82 8.41 26.72
CA MET A 1 1.47 7.95 26.30
C MET A 1 1.49 6.43 26.34
N ASN A 2 0.67 5.80 27.18
CA ASN A 2 0.61 4.34 27.20
C ASN A 2 0.01 3.84 25.89
N PRO A 3 0.56 2.76 25.30
CA PRO A 3 -0.02 2.18 24.10
C PRO A 3 -1.49 1.77 24.37
N PRO A 4 -2.37 1.88 23.38
CA PRO A 4 -3.78 1.53 23.54
C PRO A 4 -4.00 0.03 23.78
N CYS A 5 -2.96 -0.78 23.63
CA CYS A 5 -2.97 -2.22 23.77
C CYS A 5 -1.61 -2.70 24.29
N SER A 6 -1.59 -3.71 25.15
CA SER A 6 -0.37 -4.40 25.59
C SER A 6 -0.29 -5.79 24.97
N LEU A 7 0.91 -6.19 24.56
CA LEU A 7 1.21 -7.54 24.09
C LEU A 7 2.20 -8.20 25.05
N THR A 8 1.85 -9.39 25.53
CA THR A 8 2.74 -10.27 26.27
C THR A 8 3.00 -11.52 25.44
N VAL A 9 4.26 -11.90 25.31
CA VAL A 9 4.67 -13.13 24.60
C VAL A 9 5.30 -14.07 25.63
N SER A 10 4.84 -15.31 25.67
CA SER A 10 5.38 -16.34 26.54
C SER A 10 5.64 -17.64 25.77
N THR A 11 6.61 -18.40 26.23
CA THR A 11 6.92 -19.74 25.74
C THR A 11 6.58 -20.72 26.85
N PRO A 12 5.43 -21.39 26.80
CA PRO A 12 5.02 -22.29 27.87
C PRO A 12 5.89 -23.55 27.87
N GLU A 13 6.37 -23.93 29.05
CA GLU A 13 7.01 -25.23 29.27
C GLU A 13 5.89 -26.27 29.41
N ASP A 14 6.04 -27.45 28.85
CA ASP A 14 5.05 -28.56 28.91
C ASP A 14 3.70 -28.30 28.22
N SER A 15 3.67 -27.64 27.07
CA SER A 15 2.46 -27.45 26.28
C SER A 15 2.67 -27.81 24.82
N ASP A 16 1.57 -28.12 24.11
CA ASP A 16 1.59 -28.36 22.67
C ASP A 16 1.82 -27.08 21.84
N PHE A 17 1.99 -25.93 22.52
CA PHE A 17 2.18 -24.63 21.87
C PHE A 17 3.62 -24.14 22.05
N THR A 18 4.20 -23.64 20.96
CA THR A 18 5.54 -23.06 20.95
C THR A 18 5.55 -21.65 21.54
N HIS A 19 4.49 -20.89 21.32
CA HIS A 19 4.32 -19.54 21.83
C HIS A 19 2.86 -19.27 22.17
N VAL A 20 2.66 -18.41 23.18
CA VAL A 20 1.35 -17.85 23.51
C VAL A 20 1.47 -16.33 23.53
N TRP A 21 0.64 -15.67 22.76
CA TRP A 21 0.54 -14.22 22.71
C TRP A 21 -0.75 -13.79 23.40
N GLU A 22 -0.64 -12.93 24.38
CA GLU A 22 -1.76 -12.31 25.09
C GLU A 22 -1.80 -10.82 24.77
N LEU A 23 -2.87 -10.37 24.12
CA LEU A 23 -3.13 -8.96 23.85
C LEU A 23 -4.24 -8.49 24.77
N ARG A 24 -4.02 -7.38 25.46
CA ARG A 24 -5.02 -6.77 26.36
C ARG A 24 -5.20 -5.30 25.98
N ASN A 25 -6.44 -4.89 25.75
CA ASN A 25 -6.79 -3.50 25.51
C ASN A 25 -7.03 -2.73 26.84
N LYS A 26 -7.27 -1.43 26.73
CA LYS A 26 -7.56 -0.55 27.88
C LYS A 26 -8.90 -0.87 28.57
N ASP A 27 -9.82 -1.55 27.89
CA ASP A 27 -11.15 -1.92 28.39
C ASP A 27 -11.15 -3.32 29.02
N SER A 28 -9.95 -3.90 29.23
CA SER A 28 -9.71 -5.22 29.82
C SER A 28 -10.15 -6.41 28.96
N ASP A 29 -10.49 -6.20 27.71
CA ASP A 29 -10.67 -7.32 26.77
C ASP A 29 -9.31 -7.97 26.52
N THR A 30 -9.32 -9.30 26.50
CA THR A 30 -8.11 -10.09 26.30
C THR A 30 -8.28 -11.01 25.11
N LEU A 31 -7.34 -10.97 24.18
CA LEU A 31 -7.20 -11.93 23.09
C LEU A 31 -5.98 -12.80 23.37
N VAL A 32 -6.17 -14.12 23.40
CA VAL A 32 -5.10 -15.10 23.57
C VAL A 32 -4.93 -15.87 22.26
N ILE A 33 -3.71 -15.85 21.71
CA ILE A 33 -3.34 -16.59 20.50
C ILE A 33 -2.31 -17.65 20.90
N SER A 34 -2.69 -18.92 20.80
CA SER A 34 -1.81 -20.06 21.04
C SER A 34 -1.25 -20.57 19.71
N ILE A 35 0.06 -20.55 19.56
CA ILE A 35 0.78 -20.93 18.34
C ILE A 35 1.38 -22.30 18.54
N ALA A 36 0.88 -23.30 17.82
CA ALA A 36 1.40 -24.68 17.90
C ALA A 36 2.70 -24.83 17.08
N GLU A 37 2.73 -24.29 15.88
CA GLU A 37 3.87 -24.40 14.98
C GLU A 37 3.95 -23.13 14.09
N VAL A 38 5.17 -22.69 13.80
CA VAL A 38 5.43 -21.64 12.83
C VAL A 38 5.94 -22.29 11.55
N LEU A 39 5.10 -22.33 10.52
CA LEU A 39 5.43 -22.98 9.24
C LEU A 39 6.30 -22.11 8.34
N HIS A 40 6.20 -20.80 8.51
CA HIS A 40 6.98 -19.82 7.75
C HIS A 40 7.20 -18.57 8.58
N ASP A 41 8.42 -18.11 8.63
CA ASP A 41 8.79 -16.82 9.21
C ASP A 41 9.63 -16.03 8.20
N SER A 42 9.32 -14.77 8.03
CA SER A 42 10.11 -13.84 7.24
C SER A 42 10.37 -12.58 8.04
N SER A 43 11.61 -12.36 8.41
CA SER A 43 12.03 -11.12 9.03
C SER A 43 12.71 -10.24 7.98
N HIS A 44 12.27 -8.99 7.91
CA HIS A 44 13.02 -7.93 7.25
C HIS A 44 13.64 -7.06 8.32
N GLU A 45 14.96 -6.98 8.35
CA GLU A 45 15.63 -5.92 9.09
C GLU A 45 15.26 -4.59 8.42
N LEU A 46 14.28 -3.92 9.01
CA LEU A 46 14.06 -2.52 8.74
C LEU A 46 15.26 -1.79 9.34
N GLY A 47 16.26 -1.49 8.52
CA GLY A 47 17.30 -0.55 8.89
C GLY A 47 16.67 0.74 9.43
N VAL A 48 17.42 1.52 10.17
CA VAL A 48 17.00 2.82 10.72
C VAL A 48 16.18 3.55 9.64
N ASP A 49 14.87 3.71 9.89
CA ASP A 49 13.95 4.37 8.97
C ASP A 49 14.22 5.90 8.99
N PRO A 50 15.01 6.45 8.08
CA PRO A 50 15.05 7.88 7.88
C PRO A 50 13.81 8.19 7.02
N GLY A 51 12.85 8.94 7.52
CA GLY A 51 11.63 9.32 6.81
C GLY A 51 11.84 9.83 5.38
N LEU A 52 13.02 10.36 5.08
CA LEU A 52 13.52 10.74 3.75
C LEU A 52 13.73 9.57 2.78
N VAL A 53 13.94 8.33 3.26
CA VAL A 53 14.15 7.15 2.41
C VAL A 53 12.84 6.55 1.91
N LYS A 54 11.73 6.77 2.63
CA LYS A 54 10.39 6.35 2.17
C LYS A 54 10.01 7.07 0.87
N ASP A 55 10.14 8.38 0.87
CA ASP A 55 9.83 9.21 -0.31
C ASP A 55 10.76 8.87 -1.48
N GLY A 56 12.03 8.57 -1.21
CA GLY A 56 13.00 8.18 -2.23
C GLY A 56 12.69 6.86 -2.92
N VAL A 57 12.16 5.87 -2.19
CA VAL A 57 11.80 4.56 -2.77
C VAL A 57 10.55 4.65 -3.63
N GLU A 58 9.52 5.35 -3.18
CA GLU A 58 8.29 5.57 -3.95
C GLU A 58 8.59 6.38 -5.22
N ALA A 59 9.39 7.45 -5.11
CA ALA A 59 9.82 8.23 -6.26
C ALA A 59 10.63 7.40 -7.27
N HIS A 60 11.50 6.51 -6.80
CA HIS A 60 12.28 5.63 -7.67
C HIS A 60 11.39 4.59 -8.37
N LEU A 61 10.44 3.99 -7.65
CA LEU A 61 9.47 3.07 -8.21
C LEU A 61 8.59 3.77 -9.26
N GLN A 62 8.14 4.98 -8.98
CA GLN A 62 7.39 5.80 -9.92
C GLN A 62 8.17 6.05 -11.23
N VAL A 63 9.49 6.32 -11.13
CA VAL A 63 10.35 6.47 -12.33
C VAL A 63 10.42 5.18 -13.12
N LEU A 64 10.70 4.05 -12.47
CA LEU A 64 10.81 2.74 -13.13
C LEU A 64 9.51 2.35 -13.82
N LEU A 65 8.37 2.53 -13.16
CA LEU A 65 7.05 2.24 -13.74
C LEU A 65 6.71 3.16 -14.91
N ALA A 66 7.17 4.42 -14.87
CA ALA A 66 7.00 5.37 -15.98
C ALA A 66 7.86 5.00 -17.19
N GLU A 67 9.05 4.45 -16.99
CA GLU A 67 9.97 4.00 -18.04
C GLU A 67 9.55 2.66 -18.64
N HIS A 68 8.77 1.86 -17.90
CA HIS A 68 8.33 0.52 -18.27
C HIS A 68 6.80 0.36 -18.25
N PRO A 69 6.04 1.09 -19.10
CA PRO A 69 4.58 0.99 -19.14
C PRO A 69 4.07 -0.42 -19.43
N GLU A 70 4.86 -1.22 -20.14
CA GLU A 70 4.57 -2.61 -20.47
C GLU A 70 4.44 -3.52 -19.23
N SER A 71 4.94 -3.09 -18.06
CA SER A 71 4.75 -3.78 -16.78
C SER A 71 3.28 -3.87 -16.36
N PHE A 72 2.46 -2.92 -16.80
CA PHE A 72 1.02 -2.91 -16.54
C PHE A 72 0.20 -3.64 -17.59
N GLY A 73 0.70 -3.66 -18.83
CA GLY A 73 0.04 -4.31 -19.95
C GLY A 73 0.66 -3.96 -21.29
N THR A 74 0.53 -4.86 -22.24
CA THR A 74 1.02 -4.65 -23.61
C THR A 74 0.29 -3.46 -24.24
N GLY A 75 1.03 -2.57 -24.87
CA GLY A 75 0.47 -1.42 -25.57
C GLY A 75 0.14 -0.21 -24.69
N TRP A 76 0.43 -0.28 -23.39
CA TRP A 76 0.29 0.88 -22.51
C TRP A 76 1.34 1.93 -22.82
N THR A 77 0.95 3.19 -22.73
CA THR A 77 1.82 4.35 -22.96
C THR A 77 1.68 5.35 -21.82
N LEU A 78 2.80 5.91 -21.38
CA LEU A 78 2.80 6.97 -20.38
C LEU A 78 2.28 8.26 -21.02
N VAL A 79 1.27 8.88 -20.39
CA VAL A 79 0.78 10.21 -20.76
C VAL A 79 1.54 11.27 -20.00
N GLN A 80 1.58 11.13 -18.66
CA GLN A 80 2.24 12.10 -17.78
C GLN A 80 2.53 11.50 -16.41
N ARG A 81 3.66 11.90 -15.83
CA ARG A 81 3.96 11.74 -14.40
C ARG A 81 3.41 12.94 -13.64
N GLU A 82 2.98 12.70 -12.40
CA GLU A 82 2.45 13.74 -11.52
C GLU A 82 1.39 14.61 -12.24
N TYR A 83 0.39 13.93 -12.80
CA TYR A 83 -0.69 14.60 -13.51
C TYR A 83 -1.53 15.44 -12.55
N LEU A 84 -1.54 16.77 -12.76
CA LEU A 84 -2.17 17.71 -11.85
C LEU A 84 -3.70 17.63 -11.92
N THR A 85 -4.32 17.44 -10.75
CA THR A 85 -5.76 17.58 -10.55
C THR A 85 -6.04 18.67 -9.51
N PRO A 86 -7.27 19.18 -9.38
CA PRO A 86 -7.62 20.16 -8.36
C PRO A 86 -7.38 19.71 -6.91
N ILE A 87 -7.26 18.43 -6.65
CA ILE A 87 -7.03 17.86 -5.30
C ILE A 87 -5.61 17.32 -5.10
N GLY A 88 -4.73 17.50 -6.06
CA GLY A 88 -3.33 17.07 -6.03
C GLY A 88 -2.90 16.31 -7.27
N PRO A 89 -1.63 15.94 -7.39
CA PRO A 89 -1.12 15.17 -8.52
C PRO A 89 -1.45 13.68 -8.38
N VAL A 90 -1.83 13.07 -9.50
CA VAL A 90 -1.84 11.60 -9.69
C VAL A 90 -0.43 11.17 -10.05
N ASP A 91 0.11 10.14 -9.43
CA ASP A 91 1.51 9.73 -9.60
C ASP A 91 1.85 9.43 -11.07
N LEU A 92 1.05 8.60 -11.74
CA LEU A 92 1.22 8.27 -13.15
C LEU A 92 -0.13 8.24 -13.87
N LEU A 93 -0.18 8.82 -15.05
CA LEU A 93 -1.32 8.72 -15.97
C LEU A 93 -0.87 8.00 -17.23
N PHE A 94 -1.55 6.91 -17.58
CA PHE A 94 -1.30 6.11 -18.76
C PHE A 94 -2.50 6.11 -19.71
N ARG A 95 -2.25 5.70 -20.94
CA ARG A 95 -3.26 5.15 -21.85
C ARG A 95 -3.01 3.67 -22.04
N ASP A 96 -4.07 2.88 -21.98
CA ASP A 96 -4.03 1.47 -22.29
C ASP A 96 -4.06 1.22 -23.82
N ASP A 97 -4.03 -0.04 -24.22
CA ASP A 97 -4.08 -0.49 -25.61
C ASP A 97 -5.37 -0.12 -26.34
N SER A 98 -6.46 0.11 -25.60
CA SER A 98 -7.74 0.59 -26.13
C SER A 98 -7.82 2.12 -26.23
N GLY A 99 -6.80 2.82 -25.74
CA GLY A 99 -6.74 4.28 -25.68
C GLY A 99 -7.45 4.89 -24.48
N GLY A 100 -7.94 4.07 -23.54
CA GLY A 100 -8.55 4.52 -22.29
C GLY A 100 -7.52 5.06 -21.30
N TYR A 101 -7.92 6.03 -20.48
CA TYR A 101 -7.04 6.55 -19.45
C TYR A 101 -6.97 5.64 -18.22
N VAL A 102 -5.77 5.52 -17.64
CA VAL A 102 -5.53 4.76 -16.41
C VAL A 102 -4.71 5.61 -15.46
N ALA A 103 -5.27 5.92 -14.31
CA ALA A 103 -4.60 6.61 -13.20
C ALA A 103 -3.94 5.58 -12.28
N VAL A 104 -2.66 5.77 -12.00
CA VAL A 104 -1.89 4.88 -11.12
C VAL A 104 -1.41 5.66 -9.90
N GLU A 105 -1.70 5.12 -8.73
CA GLU A 105 -1.17 5.58 -7.44
C GLU A 105 -0.10 4.58 -6.99
N VAL A 106 1.09 5.08 -6.68
CA VAL A 106 2.27 4.28 -6.32
C VAL A 106 2.52 4.40 -4.82
N LYS A 107 2.52 3.28 -4.11
CA LYS A 107 2.83 3.24 -2.68
C LYS A 107 3.73 2.06 -2.35
N ARG A 108 4.67 2.27 -1.48
CA ARG A 108 5.56 1.22 -0.97
C ARG A 108 4.82 0.13 -0.20
N ARG A 109 3.71 0.49 0.44
CA ARG A 109 2.85 -0.41 1.20
C ARG A 109 1.40 -0.16 0.83
N GLY A 110 0.58 -1.21 0.85
CA GLY A 110 -0.85 -1.10 0.66
C GLY A 110 -1.49 -0.39 1.85
N GLU A 111 -1.54 0.94 1.81
CA GLU A 111 -2.20 1.77 2.80
C GLU A 111 -3.62 2.11 2.33
N ILE A 112 -4.59 2.01 3.25
CA ILE A 112 -6.00 2.34 2.96
C ILE A 112 -6.12 3.77 2.42
N ASP A 113 -5.34 4.70 2.98
CA ASP A 113 -5.32 6.11 2.57
C ASP A 113 -4.95 6.28 1.08
N GLY A 114 -4.06 5.47 0.54
CA GLY A 114 -3.70 5.51 -0.88
C GLY A 114 -4.85 5.05 -1.79
N VAL A 115 -5.60 4.03 -1.37
CA VAL A 115 -6.80 3.56 -2.09
C VAL A 115 -7.91 4.62 -2.06
N GLU A 116 -8.11 5.27 -0.92
CA GLU A 116 -9.06 6.39 -0.81
C GLU A 116 -8.65 7.57 -1.67
N GLN A 117 -7.36 7.90 -1.71
CA GLN A 117 -6.81 8.96 -2.54
C GLN A 117 -7.07 8.66 -4.02
N LEU A 118 -6.73 7.45 -4.49
CA LEU A 118 -7.00 7.01 -5.86
C LEU A 118 -8.49 7.09 -6.20
N THR A 119 -9.37 6.67 -5.28
CA THR A 119 -10.82 6.76 -5.47
C THR A 119 -11.30 8.20 -5.67
N ARG A 120 -10.75 9.15 -4.93
CA ARG A 120 -11.06 10.59 -5.09
C ARG A 120 -10.60 11.11 -6.44
N TYR A 121 -9.39 10.74 -6.88
CA TYR A 121 -8.90 11.10 -8.21
C TYR A 121 -9.80 10.54 -9.31
N LEU A 122 -10.19 9.26 -9.23
CA LEU A 122 -11.05 8.63 -10.22
C LEU A 122 -12.43 9.30 -10.29
N THR A 123 -13.01 9.65 -9.16
CA THR A 123 -14.29 10.38 -9.11
C THR A 123 -14.18 11.71 -9.84
N LEU A 124 -13.10 12.46 -9.60
CA LEU A 124 -12.87 13.75 -10.23
C LEU A 124 -12.59 13.65 -11.73
N MET A 125 -11.69 12.73 -12.11
CA MET A 125 -11.30 12.54 -13.51
C MET A 125 -12.43 11.97 -14.37
N ASN A 126 -13.31 11.13 -13.82
CA ASN A 126 -14.49 10.61 -14.48
C ASN A 126 -15.62 11.64 -14.60
N ALA A 127 -15.54 12.75 -13.89
CA ALA A 127 -16.45 13.87 -14.10
C ALA A 127 -16.12 14.68 -15.37
N ASP A 128 -14.91 14.52 -15.91
CA ASP A 128 -14.50 15.13 -17.18
C ASP A 128 -14.89 14.21 -18.36
N PRO A 129 -15.84 14.62 -19.22
CA PRO A 129 -16.25 13.81 -20.38
C PRO A 129 -15.14 13.54 -21.39
N LEU A 130 -14.07 14.33 -21.39
CA LEU A 130 -12.93 14.18 -22.30
C LEU A 130 -11.96 13.09 -21.82
N MET A 131 -12.02 12.76 -20.54
CA MET A 131 -11.15 11.73 -19.95
C MET A 131 -11.90 10.43 -19.65
N ALA A 132 -13.19 10.51 -19.34
CA ALA A 132 -13.99 9.35 -18.96
C ALA A 132 -14.13 8.33 -20.09
N PRO A 133 -14.07 7.01 -19.80
CA PRO A 133 -13.87 6.41 -18.49
C PRO A 133 -12.37 6.33 -18.12
N VAL A 134 -12.05 6.69 -16.87
CA VAL A 134 -10.73 6.54 -16.29
C VAL A 134 -10.75 5.39 -15.29
N ARG A 135 -9.83 4.44 -15.48
CA ARG A 135 -9.62 3.32 -14.54
C ARG A 135 -8.51 3.64 -13.56
N GLY A 136 -8.47 2.96 -12.43
CA GLY A 136 -7.44 3.10 -11.41
C GLY A 136 -6.62 1.83 -11.22
N VAL A 137 -5.33 2.01 -10.97
CA VAL A 137 -4.41 0.96 -10.54
C VAL A 137 -3.68 1.45 -9.29
N PHE A 138 -3.59 0.59 -8.29
CA PHE A 138 -2.78 0.80 -7.11
C PHE A 138 -1.54 -0.09 -7.23
N ALA A 139 -0.33 0.49 -7.24
CA ALA A 139 0.93 -0.18 -7.49
C ALA A 139 1.91 -0.06 -6.31
#